data_ac66190031979e8d81add52d1f649dc0
#
_entry.id   ac66190031979e8d81add52d1f649dc0
#
_cell.length_a   1.000
_cell.length_b   1.000
_cell.length_c   1.000
_cell.angle_alpha   90.00
_cell.angle_beta   90.00
_cell.angle_gamma   90.00
#
_symmetry.space_group_name_H-M   'P 1'
#
loop_
_entity.id
_entity.type
_entity.pdbx_description
1 polymer ?
#
loop_
_entity_poly.entity_id
_entity_poly.type
_entity_poly.pdbx_seq_one_letter_code
_entity_poly.pdbx_strand_id
1 'polypeptide(L)'
;GQGGGAGGEKAKTTTGTTNTNTNTNATTPWLYPNIRVRVVDKKASKGRYYLKKGTIVDVKTPETCDVFIDDFREVVQDLHQRQLETVVPKGEGGAVLCVAGKWKGRQGTLLRRNRKSDYVACQLEDEAEILKLHLDDVCELVVSEK
;
A
#
# COMPACT_ATOMS: atom_id res chain seq x y z
N GLY A 1 -5.76 -17.58 32.32
CA GLY A 1 -5.43 -17.52 32.15
C GLY A 1 -5.37 -17.69 32.08
N GLN A 2 -5.38 -17.50 32.33
CA GLN A 2 -5.18 -17.36 32.18
C GLN A 2 -4.76 -17.19 31.70
N GLY A 3 -4.75 -17.04 31.70
CA GLY A 3 -4.13 -16.76 31.07
C GLY A 3 -4.00 -16.50 30.48
N GLY A 4 -4.05 -16.34 30.59
CA GLY A 4 -3.71 -16.00 29.85
C GLY A 4 -3.72 -15.71 29.28
N GLY A 5 -3.82 -15.67 29.34
CA GLY A 5 -3.65 -15.35 28.60
C GLY A 5 -3.75 -15.11 28.02
N ALA A 6 -3.88 -15.03 28.16
CA ALA A 6 -3.80 -14.74 27.43
C ALA A 6 -3.72 -14.53 26.85
N GLY A 7 -3.76 -14.53 26.87
CA GLY A 7 -3.55 -14.28 26.09
C GLY A 7 -3.63 -14.10 25.43
N GLY A 8 -3.70 -14.07 25.49
CA GLY A 8 -3.60 -13.86 24.68
C GLY A 8 -3.83 -13.75 24.07
N GLU A 9 -3.85 -13.64 24.09
CA GLU A 9 -3.88 -13.42 23.40
C GLU A 9 -4.07 -13.28 22.69
N LYS A 10 -4.09 -13.44 22.84
CA LYS A 10 -4.18 -13.10 22.19
C LYS A 10 -4.21 -13.02 21.35
N ALA A 11 -4.43 -12.86 21.33
CA ALA A 11 -4.39 -12.52 20.38
C ALA A 11 -4.56 -12.49 19.75
N LYS A 12 -4.56 -12.59 19.61
CA LYS A 12 -4.71 -12.20 19.05
C LYS A 12 -4.85 -12.24 18.20
N THR A 13 -5.05 -12.18 18.17
CA THR A 13 -5.22 -11.87 17.36
C THR A 13 -5.34 -11.91 16.54
N THR A 14 -5.57 -12.01 16.31
CA THR A 14 -5.77 -11.68 15.56
C THR A 14 -6.07 -11.60 14.75
N THR A 15 -6.33 -11.72 14.49
CA THR A 15 -6.70 -11.36 13.76
C THR A 15 -7.09 -10.87 13.11
N GLY A 16 -7.25 -10.70 12.81
CA GLY A 16 -7.59 -9.90 12.24
C GLY A 16 -8.08 -9.57 11.64
N THR A 17 -8.41 -9.38 11.54
CA THR A 17 -8.83 -8.81 11.05
C THR A 17 -9.32 -8.08 10.75
N THR A 18 -9.55 -7.83 10.59
CA THR A 18 -9.91 -6.97 10.29
C THR A 18 -10.23 -6.15 10.33
N ASN A 19 -10.19 -5.69 10.41
CA ASN A 19 -10.43 -4.73 10.40
C ASN A 19 -10.56 -3.88 10.42
N THR A 20 -10.67 -3.64 10.34
CA THR A 20 -10.75 -2.76 10.25
C THR A 20 -10.71 -1.89 10.45
N ASN A 21 -10.47 -1.38 10.52
CA ASN A 21 -10.31 -0.46 10.71
C ASN A 21 -10.28 0.33 11.22
N THR A 22 -10.41 0.44 11.20
CA THR A 22 -10.40 1.33 11.64
C THR A 22 -9.70 1.75 12.65
N ASN A 23 -9.38 1.56 13.16
CA ASN A 23 -8.59 2.01 13.97
C ASN A 23 -7.35 2.15 13.54
N THR A 24 -7.27 2.22 12.85
CA THR A 24 -6.32 2.89 12.44
C THR A 24 -4.97 2.82 13.02
N ASN A 25 -4.74 2.88 14.23
CA ASN A 25 -3.43 2.77 14.78
C ASN A 25 -2.92 1.39 14.69
N ALA A 26 -3.74 0.45 14.38
CA ALA A 26 -3.35 -0.93 14.26
C ALA A 26 -3.07 -1.33 12.83
N THR A 27 -2.95 -0.36 11.94
CA THR A 27 -2.74 -0.66 10.54
C THR A 27 -1.39 -1.32 10.33
N THR A 28 -1.39 -2.43 9.62
CA THR A 28 -0.17 -3.13 9.26
C THR A 28 0.67 -2.25 8.33
N PRO A 29 1.97 -2.20 8.53
CA PRO A 29 2.84 -1.43 7.63
C PRO A 29 2.72 -1.94 6.19
N TRP A 30 2.63 -1.00 5.26
CA TRP A 30 2.48 -1.35 3.85
C TRP A 30 3.40 -0.54 2.94
N LEU A 31 4.33 0.21 3.51
CA LEU A 31 5.22 1.06 2.71
C LEU A 31 6.35 0.25 2.11
N TYR A 32 6.64 0.53 0.84
CA TYR A 32 7.77 -0.07 0.12
C TYR A 32 8.37 1.01 -0.77
N PRO A 33 9.68 0.94 -1.04
CA PRO A 33 10.25 1.86 -2.03
C PRO A 33 9.66 1.60 -3.41
N ASN A 34 9.59 2.63 -4.21
CA ASN A 34 9.21 2.56 -5.62
C ASN A 34 7.73 2.29 -5.88
N ILE A 35 6.88 2.40 -4.87
CA ILE A 35 5.44 2.31 -5.13
C ILE A 35 4.85 3.71 -5.26
N ARG A 36 3.76 3.79 -6.00
CA ARG A 36 3.08 5.05 -6.24
C ARG A 36 2.03 5.28 -5.17
N VAL A 37 2.01 6.48 -4.63
CA VAL A 37 1.07 6.84 -3.56
C VAL A 37 0.46 8.20 -3.84
N ARG A 38 -0.63 8.48 -3.14
CA ARG A 38 -1.29 9.78 -3.18
C ARG A 38 -1.38 10.32 -1.76
N VAL A 39 -1.11 11.61 -1.60
CA VAL A 39 -1.24 12.26 -0.30
C VAL A 39 -2.71 12.53 -0.05
N VAL A 40 -3.23 12.04 1.07
CA VAL A 40 -4.65 12.19 1.39
C VAL A 40 -4.89 13.00 2.66
N ASP A 41 -3.83 13.54 3.24
CA ASP A 41 -3.93 14.36 4.44
C ASP A 41 -4.01 15.83 4.05
N LYS A 42 -5.14 16.45 4.35
CA LYS A 42 -5.35 17.86 4.01
C LYS A 42 -4.48 18.80 4.83
N LYS A 43 -3.96 18.31 5.95
CA LYS A 43 -3.21 19.15 6.88
C LYS A 43 -1.71 19.09 6.66
N ALA A 44 -1.22 18.03 6.05
CA ALA A 44 0.21 17.86 5.85
C ALA A 44 0.73 19.02 5.02
N SER A 45 1.78 19.68 5.51
CA SER A 45 2.39 20.82 4.85
C SER A 45 1.36 21.87 4.43
N LYS A 46 0.38 22.09 5.30
CA LYS A 46 -0.68 23.08 5.08
C LYS A 46 -1.48 22.81 3.81
N GLY A 47 -1.59 21.54 3.44
CA GLY A 47 -2.40 21.14 2.29
C GLY A 47 -1.70 21.26 0.95
N ARG A 48 -0.43 21.61 0.95
CA ARG A 48 0.31 21.84 -0.29
C ARG A 48 0.30 20.62 -1.21
N TYR A 49 0.38 19.43 -0.62
CA TYR A 49 0.49 18.20 -1.41
C TYR A 49 -0.79 17.39 -1.45
N TYR A 50 -1.87 17.94 -0.94
CA TYR A 50 -3.13 17.20 -0.86
C TYR A 50 -3.57 16.72 -2.25
N LEU A 51 -3.86 15.42 -2.34
CA LEU A 51 -4.28 14.72 -3.56
C LEU A 51 -3.22 14.69 -4.65
N LYS A 52 -1.98 15.00 -4.31
CA LYS A 52 -0.88 14.90 -5.27
C LYS A 52 -0.28 13.50 -5.21
N LYS A 53 0.15 13.01 -6.35
CA LYS A 53 0.77 11.70 -6.45
C LYS A 53 2.27 11.79 -6.38
N GLY A 54 2.87 10.72 -5.92
CA GLY A 54 4.32 10.65 -5.87
C GLY A 54 4.78 9.21 -5.78
N THR A 55 6.09 9.05 -5.70
CA THR A 55 6.74 7.75 -5.58
C THR A 55 7.51 7.71 -4.28
N ILE A 56 7.36 6.64 -3.52
CA ILE A 56 8.15 6.47 -2.31
C ILE A 56 9.59 6.22 -2.71
N VAL A 57 10.50 7.07 -2.23
CA VAL A 57 11.91 6.94 -2.56
C VAL A 57 12.71 6.30 -1.44
N ASP A 58 12.21 6.36 -0.21
CA ASP A 58 12.90 5.77 0.93
C ASP A 58 11.91 5.47 2.03
N VAL A 59 11.99 4.28 2.61
CA VAL A 59 11.16 3.91 3.76
C VAL A 59 12.05 4.01 4.99
N LYS A 60 11.76 5.01 5.84
CA LYS A 60 12.60 5.32 7.00
C LYS A 60 12.30 4.41 8.19
N THR A 61 11.04 4.19 8.46
CA THR A 61 10.58 3.28 9.50
C THR A 61 9.46 2.46 8.88
N PRO A 62 8.96 1.43 9.58
CA PRO A 62 7.86 0.67 8.99
C PRO A 62 6.65 1.51 8.63
N GLU A 63 6.49 2.68 9.25
CA GLU A 63 5.30 3.49 9.03
C GLU A 63 5.58 4.87 8.46
N THR A 64 6.83 5.21 8.18
CA THR A 64 7.16 6.53 7.63
C THR A 64 8.08 6.41 6.43
N CYS A 65 7.95 7.38 5.54
CA CYS A 65 8.70 7.34 4.30
C CYS A 65 8.89 8.73 3.74
N ASP A 66 9.76 8.81 2.73
CA ASP A 66 9.99 10.01 1.95
C ASP A 66 9.37 9.79 0.58
N VAL A 67 8.68 10.79 0.06
CA VAL A 67 7.94 10.68 -1.20
C VAL A 67 8.36 11.79 -2.14
N PHE A 68 8.73 11.41 -3.37
CA PHE A 68 8.97 12.36 -4.43
C PHE A 68 7.63 12.73 -5.06
N ILE A 69 7.25 14.00 -4.96
CA ILE A 69 5.96 14.48 -5.45
C ILE A 69 6.12 14.94 -6.89
N ASP A 70 5.36 14.34 -7.79
CA ASP A 70 5.51 14.56 -9.22
C ASP A 70 5.37 16.02 -9.63
N ASP A 71 4.29 16.66 -9.18
CA ASP A 71 3.96 18.01 -9.65
C ASP A 71 4.97 19.05 -9.17
N PHE A 72 5.57 18.81 -8.04
CA PHE A 72 6.52 19.77 -7.47
C PHE A 72 7.97 19.37 -7.68
N ARG A 73 8.19 18.12 -8.11
CA ARG A 73 9.53 17.59 -8.35
C ARG A 73 10.42 17.76 -7.13
N GLU A 74 9.88 17.47 -5.97
CA GLU A 74 10.62 17.57 -4.73
C GLU A 74 10.26 16.42 -3.81
N VAL A 75 11.15 16.11 -2.88
CA VAL A 75 10.95 15.02 -1.91
C VAL A 75 10.39 15.62 -0.63
N VAL A 76 9.28 15.02 -0.17
CA VAL A 76 8.68 15.37 1.11
C VAL A 76 9.07 14.27 2.09
N GLN A 77 9.71 14.68 3.19
CA GLN A 77 10.25 13.70 4.13
C GLN A 77 9.27 13.38 5.25
N ASP A 78 9.43 12.18 5.78
CA ASP A 78 8.76 11.77 7.03
C ASP A 78 7.24 11.78 6.97
N LEU A 79 6.70 11.36 5.83
CA LEU A 79 5.26 11.16 5.74
C LEU A 79 4.88 9.84 6.38
N HIS A 80 3.82 9.86 7.19
CA HIS A 80 3.30 8.67 7.82
C HIS A 80 2.38 7.95 6.85
N GLN A 81 2.35 6.61 6.92
CA GLN A 81 1.53 5.84 5.99
C GLN A 81 0.06 6.23 6.04
N ARG A 82 -0.45 6.69 7.18
CA ARG A 82 -1.85 7.09 7.27
C ARG A 82 -2.14 8.37 6.49
N GLN A 83 -1.12 9.10 6.08
CA GLN A 83 -1.29 10.30 5.25
C GLN A 83 -1.29 9.96 3.77
N LEU A 84 -1.14 8.69 3.43
CA LEU A 84 -0.97 8.24 2.06
C LEU A 84 -1.96 7.14 1.74
N GLU A 85 -2.28 7.01 0.45
CA GLU A 85 -3.01 5.86 -0.04
C GLU A 85 -2.30 5.30 -1.25
N THR A 86 -2.54 4.02 -1.54
CA THR A 86 -1.95 3.37 -2.71
C THR A 86 -2.62 3.85 -3.98
N VAL A 87 -1.87 3.82 -5.07
CA VAL A 87 -2.39 4.14 -6.39
C VAL A 87 -2.32 2.87 -7.23
N VAL A 88 -3.45 2.49 -7.83
CA VAL A 88 -3.51 1.31 -8.69
C VAL A 88 -3.28 1.75 -10.14
N PRO A 89 -2.52 1.00 -10.94
CA PRO A 89 -2.30 1.40 -12.33
C PRO A 89 -3.63 1.56 -13.07
N LYS A 90 -3.69 2.53 -13.96
CA LYS A 90 -4.90 2.77 -14.72
C LYS A 90 -5.10 1.75 -15.82
N GLY A 91 -4.02 1.28 -16.38
CA GLY A 91 -4.10 0.44 -17.55
C GLY A 91 -3.55 -0.95 -17.33
N GLU A 92 -3.94 -1.85 -18.21
CA GLU A 92 -3.44 -3.22 -18.20
C GLU A 92 -1.98 -3.23 -18.56
N GLY A 93 -1.27 -4.19 -17.99
CA GLY A 93 0.15 -4.34 -18.27
C GLY A 93 1.05 -3.60 -17.28
N GLY A 94 0.48 -2.80 -16.39
CA GLY A 94 1.28 -2.07 -15.43
C GLY A 94 1.86 -2.96 -14.34
N ALA A 95 3.04 -2.61 -13.87
CA ALA A 95 3.68 -3.35 -12.79
C ALA A 95 3.00 -3.02 -11.47
N VAL A 96 2.86 -4.03 -10.62
CA VAL A 96 2.23 -3.88 -9.31
C VAL A 96 3.04 -4.59 -8.24
N LEU A 97 2.89 -4.10 -7.02
CA LEU A 97 3.44 -4.75 -5.84
C LEU A 97 2.27 -4.99 -4.88
N CYS A 98 2.23 -6.19 -4.32
CA CYS A 98 1.24 -6.48 -3.29
C CYS A 98 1.75 -5.90 -1.98
N VAL A 99 0.97 -5.01 -1.38
CA VAL A 99 1.39 -4.31 -0.17
C VAL A 99 0.70 -4.83 1.08
N ALA A 100 -0.29 -5.71 0.92
CA ALA A 100 -1.02 -6.26 2.05
C ALA A 100 -1.56 -7.63 1.67
N GLY A 101 -1.97 -8.38 2.68
CA GLY A 101 -2.60 -9.67 2.50
C GLY A 101 -1.62 -10.79 2.32
N LYS A 102 -2.14 -11.91 1.83
CA LYS A 102 -1.37 -13.15 1.70
C LYS A 102 -0.13 -12.98 0.82
N TRP A 103 -0.24 -12.13 -0.20
CA TRP A 103 0.82 -12.00 -1.21
C TRP A 103 1.73 -10.80 -0.97
N LYS A 104 1.68 -10.23 0.22
CA LYS A 104 2.46 -9.03 0.54
C LYS A 104 3.92 -9.20 0.15
N GLY A 105 4.47 -8.20 -0.53
CA GLY A 105 5.85 -8.20 -0.98
C GLY A 105 6.09 -8.81 -2.35
N ARG A 106 5.07 -9.39 -2.95
CA ARG A 106 5.20 -10.04 -4.26
C ARG A 106 4.91 -9.06 -5.38
N GLN A 107 5.63 -9.19 -6.45
CA GLN A 107 5.48 -8.31 -7.62
C GLN A 107 4.78 -9.03 -8.75
N GLY A 108 4.16 -8.26 -9.61
CA GLY A 108 3.51 -8.84 -10.77
C GLY A 108 3.03 -7.78 -11.74
N THR A 109 2.07 -8.18 -12.55
CA THR A 109 1.52 -7.36 -13.62
C THR A 109 0.01 -7.30 -13.48
N LEU A 110 -0.54 -6.11 -13.65
CA LEU A 110 -1.99 -5.93 -13.69
C LEU A 110 -2.49 -6.41 -15.05
N LEU A 111 -3.39 -7.38 -15.05
CA LEU A 111 -3.92 -7.92 -16.30
C LEU A 111 -5.27 -7.32 -16.64
N ARG A 112 -6.09 -7.03 -15.64
CA ARG A 112 -7.42 -6.51 -15.89
C ARG A 112 -7.91 -5.73 -14.71
N ARG A 113 -8.54 -4.61 -14.98
CA ARG A 113 -9.14 -3.78 -13.94
C ARG A 113 -10.56 -3.42 -14.40
N ASN A 114 -11.54 -3.79 -13.58
CA ASN A 114 -12.93 -3.40 -13.80
C ASN A 114 -13.25 -2.31 -12.79
N ARG A 115 -13.51 -1.11 -13.29
CA ARG A 115 -13.70 0.03 -12.40
C ARG A 115 -14.93 -0.08 -11.52
N LYS A 116 -15.83 -0.98 -11.87
CA LYS A 116 -17.02 -1.23 -11.04
C LYS A 116 -16.78 -2.26 -9.97
N SER A 117 -15.59 -2.86 -9.93
CA SER A 117 -15.25 -3.90 -8.98
C SER A 117 -14.16 -3.40 -8.04
N ASP A 118 -14.16 -3.92 -6.82
CA ASP A 118 -13.10 -3.64 -5.86
C ASP A 118 -11.92 -4.59 -6.05
N TYR A 119 -11.92 -5.39 -7.11
CA TYR A 119 -10.88 -6.38 -7.35
C TYR A 119 -10.22 -6.16 -8.69
N VAL A 120 -8.99 -6.63 -8.79
CA VAL A 120 -8.24 -6.61 -10.04
C VAL A 120 -7.67 -7.99 -10.28
N ALA A 121 -7.39 -8.29 -11.54
CA ALA A 121 -6.75 -9.56 -11.91
C ALA A 121 -5.28 -9.29 -12.16
N CYS A 122 -4.43 -10.03 -11.48
CA CYS A 122 -2.99 -9.85 -11.56
C CYS A 122 -2.29 -11.19 -11.77
N GLN A 123 -1.13 -11.13 -12.42
CA GLN A 123 -0.24 -12.27 -12.56
C GLN A 123 1.01 -11.95 -11.77
N LEU A 124 1.23 -12.68 -10.68
CA LEU A 124 2.43 -12.48 -9.88
C LEU A 124 3.59 -13.25 -10.48
N GLU A 125 4.80 -12.78 -10.24
CA GLU A 125 5.98 -13.33 -10.92
C GLU A 125 6.20 -14.81 -10.66
N ASP A 126 5.90 -15.24 -9.44
CA ASP A 126 6.16 -16.62 -9.07
C ASP A 126 4.92 -17.49 -9.04
N GLU A 127 3.81 -17.00 -9.63
CA GLU A 127 2.56 -17.73 -9.62
C GLU A 127 2.10 -18.01 -11.02
N ALA A 128 1.70 -19.26 -11.26
CA ALA A 128 1.22 -19.63 -12.58
C ALA A 128 -0.19 -19.15 -12.85
N GLU A 129 -0.97 -18.97 -11.80
CA GLU A 129 -2.39 -18.64 -11.96
C GLU A 129 -2.64 -17.15 -11.84
N ILE A 130 -3.67 -16.70 -12.54
CA ILE A 130 -4.11 -15.33 -12.43
C ILE A 130 -4.87 -15.19 -11.12
N LEU A 131 -4.51 -14.19 -10.35
CA LEU A 131 -5.09 -13.97 -9.04
C LEU A 131 -6.04 -12.80 -9.04
N LYS A 132 -7.10 -12.93 -8.26
CA LYS A 132 -8.07 -11.87 -8.04
C LYS A 132 -7.70 -11.20 -6.71
N LEU A 133 -7.27 -9.95 -6.77
CA LEU A 133 -6.77 -9.24 -5.61
C LEU A 133 -7.59 -7.99 -5.37
N HIS A 134 -7.74 -7.63 -4.08
CA HIS A 134 -8.47 -6.42 -3.72
C HIS A 134 -7.63 -5.20 -4.08
N LEU A 135 -8.31 -4.14 -4.49
CA LEU A 135 -7.64 -2.88 -4.87
C LEU A 135 -6.73 -2.36 -3.77
N ASP A 136 -7.15 -2.51 -2.52
CA ASP A 136 -6.38 -1.97 -1.40
C ASP A 136 -5.12 -2.77 -1.11
N ASP A 137 -5.00 -3.97 -1.69
CA ASP A 137 -3.85 -4.83 -1.43
C ASP A 137 -2.75 -4.67 -2.46
N VAL A 138 -2.98 -3.92 -3.53
CA VAL A 138 -1.99 -3.77 -4.59
C VAL A 138 -1.70 -2.30 -4.84
N CYS A 139 -0.52 -2.04 -5.39
CA CYS A 139 -0.08 -0.68 -5.64
C CYS A 139 0.76 -0.65 -6.89
N GLU A 140 0.65 0.43 -7.65
CA GLU A 140 1.47 0.60 -8.83
C GLU A 140 2.94 0.64 -8.44
N LEU A 141 3.77 -0.07 -9.18
CA LEU A 141 5.21 -0.17 -8.89
C LEU A 141 5.97 0.49 -10.01
N VAL A 142 6.89 1.37 -9.65
CA VAL A 142 7.78 2.00 -10.62
C VAL A 142 8.95 1.05 -10.85
N VAL A 143 9.10 0.60 -12.08
CA VAL A 143 10.15 -0.33 -12.45
C VAL A 143 11.27 0.45 -13.09
N SER A 144 12.46 0.30 -12.54
CA SER A 144 13.63 0.97 -13.08
C SER A 144 14.07 0.26 -14.36
N GLU A 145 14.36 1.03 -15.37
CA GLU A 145 14.88 0.49 -16.62
C GLU A 145 16.37 0.73 -16.72
N LYS A 146 17.01 -0.19 -17.34
CA LYS A 146 18.46 -0.10 -17.52
C LYS A 146 18.83 0.11 -18.96
#